data_710b11137fed76b46140fa75a05752bf
#
_entry.id   710b11137fed76b46140fa75a05752bf
#
_cell.length_a   1.000
_cell.length_b   1.000
_cell.length_c   1.000
_cell.angle_alpha   90.00
_cell.angle_beta   90.00
_cell.angle_gamma   90.00
#
_symmetry.space_group_name_H-M   'P 1'
#
loop_
_entity.id
_entity.type
_entity.pdbx_description
1 polymer ?
#
loop_
_entity_poly.entity_id
_entity_poly.type
_entity_poly.pdbx_seq_one_letter_code
_entity_poly.pdbx_strand_id
1 'polypeptide(L)'
;MHLRDFREGLRLPLGPVVTYNRATYRHIAGIWMAKTAAETIYVLNGPNLNLLGTREPETYGHAKLADVEKLCAETAERFGLKADCRQSNREGELIDFIHEAHAKKAAGIIINAGGYSHTSIALHDALVAVKIPAVEVHISNIHARESFRHHSFTARAAFATLSGFGIDGYRLAINGLAARIGAKAKA
;
A
#
# COMPACT_ATOMS: atom_id res chain seq x y z
N MET A 1 26.83 -22.65 -54.59
CA MET A 1 27.62 -23.35 -53.61
C MET A 1 26.71 -23.77 -52.48
N HIS A 2 26.55 -25.09 -52.28
CA HIS A 2 25.46 -25.78 -51.60
C HIS A 2 25.49 -25.61 -50.09
N LEU A 3 24.33 -25.21 -49.55
CA LEU A 3 23.96 -25.47 -48.14
C LEU A 3 23.30 -26.85 -48.08
N ARG A 4 23.98 -27.83 -47.52
CA ARG A 4 23.40 -29.14 -47.12
C ARG A 4 23.98 -29.55 -45.78
N ASP A 5 23.02 -29.98 -44.93
CA ASP A 5 23.14 -30.95 -43.84
C ASP A 5 23.93 -30.58 -42.58
N PHE A 6 23.15 -30.13 -41.58
CA PHE A 6 23.40 -30.45 -40.19
C PHE A 6 22.06 -30.87 -39.54
N ARG A 7 21.62 -32.08 -39.84
CA ARG A 7 20.61 -32.82 -39.06
C ARG A 7 21.14 -34.21 -38.82
N GLU A 8 21.87 -34.39 -37.74
CA GLU A 8 22.00 -35.69 -37.08
C GLU A 8 22.49 -35.51 -35.65
N GLY A 9 21.68 -36.06 -34.69
CA GLY A 9 22.23 -36.71 -33.53
C GLY A 9 22.16 -35.99 -32.19
N LEU A 10 20.97 -35.73 -31.61
CA LEU A 10 20.82 -35.86 -30.16
C LEU A 10 19.47 -36.51 -29.84
N ARG A 11 19.43 -37.86 -29.88
CA ARG A 11 18.33 -38.63 -29.26
C ARG A 11 18.60 -38.64 -27.75
N LEU A 12 17.91 -37.75 -27.01
CA LEU A 12 17.78 -37.90 -25.57
C LEU A 12 16.87 -39.11 -25.30
N PRO A 13 17.20 -40.02 -24.38
CA PRO A 13 16.33 -41.11 -24.01
C PRO A 13 15.06 -40.52 -23.37
N LEU A 14 13.90 -40.84 -23.95
CA LEU A 14 12.60 -40.57 -23.35
C LEU A 14 12.53 -41.35 -22.04
N GLY A 15 12.59 -40.63 -20.91
CA GLY A 15 12.28 -41.17 -19.60
C GLY A 15 10.86 -41.71 -19.56
N PRO A 16 10.51 -42.56 -18.59
CA PRO A 16 9.21 -43.22 -18.53
C PRO A 16 8.08 -42.16 -18.52
N VAL A 17 7.10 -42.34 -19.41
CA VAL A 17 5.89 -41.55 -19.47
C VAL A 17 5.14 -41.78 -18.16
N VAL A 18 5.18 -40.78 -17.25
CA VAL A 18 4.39 -40.82 -16.01
C VAL A 18 2.95 -40.47 -16.38
N THR A 19 2.12 -41.51 -16.50
CA THR A 19 0.66 -41.32 -16.67
C THR A 19 0.07 -40.89 -15.35
N TYR A 20 -0.23 -39.60 -15.23
CA TYR A 20 -0.96 -39.06 -14.06
C TYR A 20 -2.44 -39.45 -14.15
N ASN A 21 -2.89 -40.26 -13.20
CA ASN A 21 -4.29 -40.64 -13.06
C ASN A 21 -5.10 -39.41 -12.55
N ARG A 22 -6.28 -39.15 -13.14
CA ARG A 22 -7.20 -38.05 -12.77
C ARG A 22 -7.56 -38.02 -11.28
N ALA A 23 -7.46 -39.12 -10.56
CA ALA A 23 -7.72 -39.21 -9.12
C ALA A 23 -6.65 -38.47 -8.28
N THR A 24 -5.40 -38.37 -8.76
CA THR A 24 -4.30 -37.69 -8.04
C THR A 24 -4.41 -36.18 -8.08
N TYR A 25 -5.08 -35.61 -9.10
CA TYR A 25 -5.27 -34.17 -9.22
C TYR A 25 -6.28 -33.60 -8.22
N ARG A 26 -7.22 -34.39 -7.73
CA ARG A 26 -8.21 -33.96 -6.72
C ARG A 26 -7.61 -33.76 -5.33
N HIS A 27 -6.50 -34.43 -5.01
CA HIS A 27 -5.85 -34.32 -3.69
C HIS A 27 -4.89 -33.13 -3.61
N ILE A 28 -4.31 -32.71 -4.73
CA ILE A 28 -3.39 -31.58 -4.79
C ILE A 28 -4.17 -30.22 -4.79
N ALA A 29 -5.38 -30.21 -5.37
CA ALA A 29 -6.24 -29.01 -5.34
C ALA A 29 -6.78 -28.66 -3.94
N GLY A 30 -6.79 -29.61 -2.99
CA GLY A 30 -7.24 -29.40 -1.61
C GLY A 30 -6.21 -28.77 -0.68
N ILE A 31 -4.93 -28.73 -1.05
CA ILE A 31 -3.85 -28.22 -0.19
C ILE A 31 -3.58 -26.71 -0.44
N TRP A 32 -4.15 -26.11 -1.49
CA TRP A 32 -3.86 -24.73 -1.89
C TRP A 32 -4.92 -23.69 -1.50
N MET A 33 -5.83 -24.03 -0.59
CA MET A 33 -6.73 -23.05 0.02
C MET A 33 -6.51 -22.93 1.54
N ALA A 34 -5.27 -22.87 1.97
CA ALA A 34 -4.99 -22.12 3.18
C ALA A 34 -5.29 -20.66 2.84
N LYS A 35 -6.39 -20.14 3.40
CA LYS A 35 -6.76 -18.72 3.33
C LYS A 35 -5.56 -17.96 3.89
N THR A 36 -4.65 -17.51 3.01
CA THR A 36 -3.53 -16.67 3.43
C THR A 36 -4.15 -15.50 4.16
N ALA A 37 -3.68 -15.23 5.39
CA ALA A 37 -4.15 -14.08 6.14
C ALA A 37 -4.07 -12.85 5.23
N ALA A 38 -5.13 -12.02 5.23
CA ALA A 38 -5.16 -10.83 4.39
C ALA A 38 -3.92 -9.97 4.69
N GLU A 39 -3.17 -9.61 3.65
CA GLU A 39 -2.03 -8.71 3.79
C GLU A 39 -2.51 -7.37 4.36
N THR A 40 -1.75 -6.81 5.28
CA THR A 40 -2.11 -5.57 5.97
C THR A 40 -1.41 -4.39 5.32
N ILE A 41 -2.15 -3.31 5.10
CA ILE A 41 -1.63 -1.98 4.79
C ILE A 41 -1.82 -1.08 6.02
N TYR A 42 -0.82 -0.26 6.33
CA TYR A 42 -0.89 0.72 7.41
C TYR A 42 -1.38 2.06 6.87
N VAL A 43 -2.35 2.68 7.56
CA VAL A 43 -2.86 4.01 7.24
C VAL A 43 -2.53 4.91 8.42
N LEU A 44 -1.49 5.73 8.27
CA LEU A 44 -0.91 6.52 9.33
C LEU A 44 -1.36 7.98 9.22
N ASN A 45 -2.02 8.47 10.26
CA ASN A 45 -2.56 9.81 10.34
C ASN A 45 -1.79 10.62 11.39
N GLY A 46 -1.27 11.77 10.99
CA GLY A 46 -0.47 12.67 11.80
C GLY A 46 -1.29 13.63 12.66
N PRO A 47 -0.64 14.69 13.17
CA PRO A 47 -1.22 15.59 14.15
C PRO A 47 -2.47 16.30 13.63
N ASN A 48 -3.39 16.51 14.57
CA ASN A 48 -4.67 17.21 14.39
C ASN A 48 -5.70 16.46 13.49
N LEU A 49 -5.38 15.30 12.91
CA LEU A 49 -6.36 14.52 12.14
C LEU A 49 -7.41 13.87 13.04
N ASN A 50 -7.15 13.73 14.33
CA ASN A 50 -8.17 13.40 15.34
C ASN A 50 -9.26 14.46 15.49
N LEU A 51 -9.01 15.69 15.03
CA LEU A 51 -9.98 16.80 15.05
C LEU A 51 -10.70 16.99 13.72
N LEU A 52 -10.54 16.07 12.78
CA LEU A 52 -11.21 16.10 11.49
C LEU A 52 -12.74 16.16 11.67
N GLY A 53 -13.41 17.01 10.86
CA GLY A 53 -14.86 17.27 10.96
C GLY A 53 -15.24 18.36 11.97
N THR A 54 -14.33 18.75 12.87
CA THR A 54 -14.55 19.85 13.82
C THR A 54 -13.65 21.05 13.53
N ARG A 55 -12.50 20.81 12.87
CA ARG A 55 -11.50 21.84 12.54
C ARG A 55 -11.65 22.27 11.08
N GLU A 56 -11.77 23.58 10.85
CA GLU A 56 -11.73 24.22 9.53
C GLU A 56 -12.58 23.46 8.46
N PRO A 57 -13.92 23.36 8.60
CA PRO A 57 -14.75 22.57 7.69
C PRO A 57 -14.64 23.00 6.23
N GLU A 58 -14.36 24.30 5.98
CA GLU A 58 -14.16 24.85 4.63
C GLU A 58 -12.92 24.27 3.94
N THR A 59 -11.90 23.87 4.73
CA THR A 59 -10.64 23.34 4.21
C THR A 59 -10.63 21.81 4.15
N TYR A 60 -11.18 21.14 5.16
CA TYR A 60 -11.08 19.69 5.36
C TYR A 60 -12.41 18.94 5.19
N GLY A 61 -13.54 19.68 5.03
CA GLY A 61 -14.87 19.09 4.98
C GLY A 61 -15.40 18.67 6.36
N HIS A 62 -16.60 18.06 6.36
CA HIS A 62 -17.30 17.63 7.57
C HIS A 62 -17.01 16.18 7.99
N ALA A 63 -16.25 15.43 7.18
CA ALA A 63 -15.90 14.05 7.46
C ALA A 63 -15.02 13.95 8.71
N LYS A 64 -15.26 12.95 9.54
CA LYS A 64 -14.51 12.65 10.76
C LYS A 64 -13.42 11.62 10.47
N LEU A 65 -12.48 11.46 11.39
CA LEU A 65 -11.44 10.41 11.26
C LEU A 65 -12.06 9.01 11.13
N ALA A 66 -13.14 8.73 11.86
CA ALA A 66 -13.86 7.45 11.76
C ALA A 66 -14.41 7.19 10.34
N ASP A 67 -14.79 8.23 9.59
CA ASP A 67 -15.23 8.08 8.20
C ASP A 67 -14.05 7.70 7.28
N VAL A 68 -12.87 8.25 7.55
CA VAL A 68 -11.62 7.87 6.86
C VAL A 68 -11.28 6.42 7.15
N GLU A 69 -11.33 5.99 8.41
CA GLU A 69 -11.05 4.62 8.83
C GLU A 69 -12.00 3.61 8.16
N LYS A 70 -13.30 3.93 8.16
CA LYS A 70 -14.32 3.13 7.47
C LYS A 70 -14.05 3.04 5.97
N LEU A 71 -13.80 4.18 5.31
CA LEU A 71 -13.48 4.24 3.88
C LEU A 71 -12.25 3.40 3.54
N CYS A 72 -11.20 3.48 4.36
CA CYS A 72 -9.98 2.71 4.18
C CYS A 72 -10.25 1.19 4.33
N ALA A 73 -10.99 0.78 5.35
CA ALA A 73 -11.32 -0.62 5.59
C ALA A 73 -12.11 -1.22 4.42
N GLU A 74 -13.20 -0.55 4.00
CA GLU A 74 -14.04 -0.98 2.87
C GLU A 74 -13.27 -1.03 1.55
N THR A 75 -12.39 -0.04 1.33
CA THR A 75 -11.58 0.00 0.09
C THR A 75 -10.53 -1.11 0.07
N ALA A 76 -9.80 -1.32 1.17
CA ALA A 76 -8.79 -2.37 1.27
C ALA A 76 -9.40 -3.77 1.11
N GLU A 77 -10.58 -4.00 1.70
CA GLU A 77 -11.29 -5.28 1.60
C GLU A 77 -11.60 -5.68 0.15
N ARG A 78 -11.88 -4.71 -0.73
CA ARG A 78 -12.11 -4.96 -2.17
C ARG A 78 -10.92 -5.62 -2.85
N PHE A 79 -9.71 -5.40 -2.33
CA PHE A 79 -8.46 -6.01 -2.82
C PHE A 79 -8.00 -7.20 -1.98
N GLY A 80 -8.81 -7.67 -1.03
CA GLY A 80 -8.40 -8.73 -0.10
C GLY A 80 -7.34 -8.30 0.91
N LEU A 81 -7.16 -6.99 1.08
CA LEU A 81 -6.25 -6.38 2.04
C LEU A 81 -6.98 -6.01 3.33
N LYS A 82 -6.24 -5.81 4.41
CA LYS A 82 -6.72 -5.24 5.67
C LYS A 82 -6.08 -3.87 5.87
N ALA A 83 -6.85 -2.84 6.18
CA ALA A 83 -6.33 -1.55 6.61
C ALA A 83 -6.18 -1.53 8.13
N ASP A 84 -4.97 -1.19 8.63
CA ASP A 84 -4.67 -0.87 10.02
C ASP A 84 -4.49 0.64 10.13
N CYS A 85 -5.53 1.32 10.59
CA CYS A 85 -5.56 2.78 10.70
C CYS A 85 -5.06 3.21 12.07
N ARG A 86 -4.08 4.11 12.08
CA ARG A 86 -3.48 4.68 13.29
C ARG A 86 -3.45 6.19 13.20
N GLN A 87 -3.55 6.85 14.33
CA GLN A 87 -3.41 8.30 14.43
C GLN A 87 -2.55 8.67 15.63
N SER A 88 -1.65 9.64 15.43
CA SER A 88 -0.90 10.22 16.54
C SER A 88 -0.58 11.70 16.29
N ASN A 89 -0.57 12.46 17.38
CA ASN A 89 -0.04 13.82 17.39
C ASN A 89 1.47 13.86 17.69
N ARG A 90 2.09 12.70 17.99
CA ARG A 90 3.50 12.58 18.35
C ARG A 90 4.30 12.01 17.16
N GLU A 91 5.35 12.73 16.77
CA GLU A 91 6.23 12.32 15.67
C GLU A 91 6.88 10.96 15.91
N GLY A 92 7.44 10.72 17.11
CA GLY A 92 8.09 9.46 17.48
C GLY A 92 7.12 8.27 17.39
N GLU A 93 5.87 8.44 17.78
CA GLU A 93 4.87 7.37 17.68
C GLU A 93 4.52 7.02 16.23
N LEU A 94 4.51 8.00 15.33
CA LEU A 94 4.35 7.74 13.91
C LEU A 94 5.55 6.95 13.34
N ILE A 95 6.76 7.24 13.81
CA ILE A 95 7.96 6.47 13.47
C ILE A 95 7.84 5.04 13.99
N ASP A 96 7.39 4.85 15.23
CA ASP A 96 7.17 3.53 15.82
C ASP A 96 6.15 2.72 15.02
N PHE A 97 5.08 3.34 14.52
CA PHE A 97 4.11 2.68 13.63
C PHE A 97 4.73 2.26 12.29
N ILE A 98 5.63 3.06 11.72
CA ILE A 98 6.37 2.69 10.50
C ILE A 98 7.27 1.48 10.77
N HIS A 99 7.96 1.45 11.91
CA HIS A 99 8.80 0.32 12.31
C HIS A 99 7.95 -0.93 12.62
N GLU A 100 6.79 -0.77 13.24
CA GLU A 100 5.83 -1.85 13.47
C GLU A 100 5.32 -2.43 12.15
N ALA A 101 4.99 -1.58 11.17
CA ALA A 101 4.59 -2.02 9.82
C ALA A 101 5.68 -2.90 9.18
N HIS A 102 6.96 -2.53 9.35
CA HIS A 102 8.08 -3.33 8.88
C HIS A 102 8.18 -4.68 9.60
N ALA A 103 8.13 -4.67 10.93
CA ALA A 103 8.22 -5.89 11.74
C ALA A 103 7.09 -6.87 11.42
N LYS A 104 5.89 -6.35 11.13
CA LYS A 104 4.70 -7.14 10.75
C LYS A 104 4.61 -7.43 9.24
N LYS A 105 5.62 -7.06 8.46
CA LYS A 105 5.67 -7.29 7.00
C LYS A 105 4.45 -6.72 6.28
N ALA A 106 4.07 -5.49 6.61
CA ALA A 106 2.98 -4.81 5.95
C ALA A 106 3.22 -4.70 4.44
N ALA A 107 2.16 -4.87 3.64
CA ALA A 107 2.23 -4.80 2.18
C ALA A 107 2.44 -3.36 1.67
N GLY A 108 2.06 -2.35 2.46
CA GLY A 108 2.21 -0.95 2.09
C GLY A 108 1.86 0.00 3.22
N ILE A 109 2.22 1.27 3.03
CA ILE A 109 1.92 2.37 3.95
C ILE A 109 1.21 3.48 3.18
N ILE A 110 0.12 4.01 3.76
CA ILE A 110 -0.48 5.27 3.36
C ILE A 110 -0.25 6.23 4.51
N ILE A 111 0.34 7.39 4.24
CA ILE A 111 0.67 8.36 5.27
C ILE A 111 0.08 9.73 4.96
N ASN A 112 -0.69 10.26 5.89
CA ASN A 112 -1.02 11.67 5.98
C ASN A 112 -0.32 12.23 7.21
N ALA A 113 0.92 12.65 7.07
CA ALA A 113 1.74 13.11 8.18
C ALA A 113 1.31 14.49 8.72
N GLY A 114 0.27 15.11 8.12
CA GLY A 114 -0.19 16.44 8.53
C GLY A 114 0.93 17.49 8.42
N GLY A 115 1.11 18.32 9.44
CA GLY A 115 2.18 19.32 9.46
C GLY A 115 3.60 18.73 9.42
N TYR A 116 3.78 17.51 9.90
CA TYR A 116 5.09 16.83 9.86
C TYR A 116 5.57 16.52 8.44
N SER A 117 4.69 16.48 7.43
CA SER A 117 5.13 16.36 6.03
C SER A 117 6.15 17.44 5.66
N HIS A 118 5.98 18.64 6.21
CA HIS A 118 6.76 19.83 5.85
C HIS A 118 7.99 20.04 6.73
N THR A 119 8.15 19.28 7.83
CA THR A 119 9.18 19.52 8.85
C THR A 119 9.99 18.30 9.24
N SER A 120 9.45 17.07 9.04
CA SER A 120 10.05 15.88 9.60
C SER A 120 10.98 15.16 8.62
N ILE A 121 12.28 15.35 8.80
CA ILE A 121 13.30 14.50 8.19
C ILE A 121 13.25 13.10 8.83
N ALA A 122 12.93 13.00 10.12
CA ALA A 122 12.89 11.73 10.84
C ALA A 122 11.82 10.77 10.27
N LEU A 123 10.62 11.26 9.91
CA LEU A 123 9.61 10.46 9.21
C LEU A 123 10.05 10.05 7.80
N HIS A 124 10.70 10.94 7.06
CA HIS A 124 11.30 10.61 5.78
C HIS A 124 12.27 9.43 5.92
N ASP A 125 13.23 9.54 6.86
CA ASP A 125 14.26 8.52 7.07
C ASP A 125 13.66 7.18 7.51
N ALA A 126 12.64 7.20 8.38
CA ALA A 126 11.92 6.01 8.78
C ALA A 126 11.26 5.30 7.59
N LEU A 127 10.56 6.04 6.72
CA LEU A 127 9.93 5.48 5.51
C LEU A 127 10.98 4.88 4.56
N VAL A 128 12.11 5.57 4.34
CA VAL A 128 13.20 5.07 3.49
C VAL A 128 13.83 3.81 4.07
N ALA A 129 14.03 3.76 5.39
CA ALA A 129 14.68 2.64 6.06
C ALA A 129 13.90 1.32 5.93
N VAL A 130 12.57 1.38 6.01
CA VAL A 130 11.73 0.15 5.99
C VAL A 130 11.52 -0.41 4.59
N LYS A 131 11.73 0.37 3.53
CA LYS A 131 11.57 -0.04 2.11
C LYS A 131 10.19 -0.61 1.77
N ILE A 132 9.16 -0.24 2.52
CA ILE A 132 7.77 -0.59 2.24
C ILE A 132 7.21 0.44 1.25
N PRO A 133 6.49 0.03 0.18
CA PRO A 133 5.86 0.99 -0.72
C PRO A 133 4.94 1.94 0.05
N ALA A 134 5.17 3.25 -0.08
CA ALA A 134 4.41 4.27 0.62
C ALA A 134 3.74 5.24 -0.35
N VAL A 135 2.51 5.68 -0.01
CA VAL A 135 1.79 6.77 -0.67
C VAL A 135 1.53 7.86 0.35
N GLU A 136 1.89 9.10 0.01
CA GLU A 136 1.52 10.26 0.81
C GLU A 136 0.15 10.79 0.40
N VAL A 137 -0.69 11.15 1.39
CA VAL A 137 -2.02 11.71 1.16
C VAL A 137 -2.19 13.03 1.92
N HIS A 138 -2.74 14.02 1.26
CA HIS A 138 -3.23 15.26 1.87
C HIS A 138 -4.71 15.47 1.51
N ILE A 139 -5.54 15.74 2.52
CA ILE A 139 -6.97 16.02 2.33
C ILE A 139 -7.16 17.30 1.54
N SER A 140 -6.45 18.37 1.92
CA SER A 140 -6.46 19.65 1.21
C SER A 140 -5.40 19.69 0.12
N ASN A 141 -5.59 20.58 -0.87
CA ASN A 141 -4.54 20.87 -1.85
C ASN A 141 -3.46 21.74 -1.21
N ILE A 142 -2.34 21.14 -0.85
CA ILE A 142 -1.21 21.82 -0.19
C ILE A 142 -0.57 22.90 -1.07
N HIS A 143 -0.68 22.78 -2.39
CA HIS A 143 -0.13 23.77 -3.35
C HIS A 143 -1.01 25.02 -3.50
N ALA A 144 -2.27 24.96 -3.06
CA ALA A 144 -3.18 26.10 -3.01
C ALA A 144 -3.15 26.79 -1.63
N ARG A 145 -2.21 26.44 -0.75
CA ARG A 145 -2.06 26.96 0.61
C ARG A 145 -0.77 27.77 0.75
N GLU A 146 -0.35 27.99 1.98
CA GLU A 146 0.82 28.78 2.33
C GLU A 146 2.11 28.15 1.75
N SER A 147 3.03 28.94 1.27
CA SER A 147 4.24 28.50 0.55
C SER A 147 5.10 27.48 1.32
N PHE A 148 5.11 27.54 2.66
CA PHE A 148 5.82 26.56 3.48
C PHE A 148 5.24 25.15 3.41
N ARG A 149 4.02 24.98 2.87
CA ARG A 149 3.39 23.67 2.64
C ARG A 149 3.71 23.05 1.28
N HIS A 150 4.31 23.81 0.37
CA HIS A 150 4.63 23.32 -0.97
C HIS A 150 5.79 22.31 -0.98
N HIS A 151 6.54 22.21 0.12
CA HIS A 151 7.61 21.22 0.27
C HIS A 151 7.15 20.10 1.22
N SER A 152 7.36 18.85 0.81
CA SER A 152 7.14 17.68 1.65
C SER A 152 8.38 16.81 1.70
N PHE A 153 8.86 16.50 2.92
CA PHE A 153 9.92 15.53 3.15
C PHE A 153 9.39 14.09 2.97
N THR A 154 8.20 13.80 3.47
CA THR A 154 7.61 12.45 3.37
C THR A 154 7.26 12.07 1.94
N ALA A 155 6.89 13.03 1.07
CA ALA A 155 6.68 12.80 -0.35
C ALA A 155 7.90 12.22 -1.06
N ARG A 156 9.12 12.59 -0.64
CA ARG A 156 10.37 12.09 -1.23
C ARG A 156 10.63 10.61 -0.94
N ALA A 157 10.06 10.09 0.14
CA ALA A 157 10.13 8.68 0.52
C ALA A 157 8.97 7.86 -0.07
N ALA A 158 7.90 8.50 -0.52
CA ALA A 158 6.73 7.87 -1.12
C ALA A 158 6.90 7.70 -2.63
N PHE A 159 6.32 6.65 -3.21
CA PHE A 159 6.32 6.48 -4.67
C PHE A 159 5.23 7.33 -5.36
N ALA A 160 4.25 7.82 -4.62
CA ALA A 160 3.19 8.69 -5.11
C ALA A 160 2.70 9.64 -4.01
N THR A 161 2.19 10.79 -4.43
CA THR A 161 1.55 11.80 -3.56
C THR A 161 0.21 12.19 -4.13
N LEU A 162 -0.81 12.26 -3.26
CA LEU A 162 -2.17 12.70 -3.58
C LEU A 162 -2.54 13.88 -2.69
N SER A 163 -3.14 14.90 -3.28
CA SER A 163 -3.44 16.15 -2.57
C SER A 163 -4.74 16.77 -3.12
N GLY A 164 -5.63 17.23 -2.24
CA GLY A 164 -6.81 18.00 -2.62
C GLY A 164 -8.08 17.20 -2.94
N PHE A 165 -8.08 15.89 -2.72
CA PHE A 165 -9.24 15.03 -2.99
C PHE A 165 -10.14 14.79 -1.76
N GLY A 166 -10.00 15.61 -0.70
CA GLY A 166 -10.70 15.34 0.54
C GLY A 166 -10.35 13.97 1.11
N ILE A 167 -11.29 13.30 1.76
CA ILE A 167 -11.08 11.94 2.28
C ILE A 167 -11.01 10.89 1.16
N ASP A 168 -11.53 11.18 -0.03
CA ASP A 168 -11.42 10.29 -1.19
C ASP A 168 -9.96 10.05 -1.61
N GLY A 169 -9.05 10.94 -1.24
CA GLY A 169 -7.61 10.75 -1.42
C GLY A 169 -7.10 9.43 -0.85
N TYR A 170 -7.63 8.99 0.29
CA TYR A 170 -7.26 7.70 0.90
C TYR A 170 -7.72 6.52 0.04
N ARG A 171 -8.93 6.57 -0.52
CA ARG A 171 -9.45 5.56 -1.44
C ARG A 171 -8.58 5.45 -2.70
N LEU A 172 -8.21 6.59 -3.27
CA LEU A 172 -7.32 6.65 -4.44
C LEU A 172 -5.93 6.11 -4.11
N ALA A 173 -5.39 6.43 -2.93
CA ALA A 173 -4.11 5.92 -2.46
C ALA A 173 -4.12 4.39 -2.30
N ILE A 174 -5.19 3.82 -1.71
CA ILE A 174 -5.34 2.37 -1.58
C ILE A 174 -5.41 1.70 -2.95
N ASN A 175 -6.17 2.25 -3.90
CA ASN A 175 -6.24 1.72 -5.26
C ASN A 175 -4.85 1.73 -5.95
N GLY A 176 -4.11 2.84 -5.86
CA GLY A 176 -2.77 2.97 -6.41
C GLY A 176 -1.76 2.03 -5.74
N LEU A 177 -1.83 1.91 -4.40
CA LEU A 177 -0.98 1.00 -3.64
C LEU A 177 -1.29 -0.47 -3.99
N ALA A 178 -2.57 -0.86 -4.06
CA ALA A 178 -3.00 -2.19 -4.46
C ALA A 178 -2.46 -2.57 -5.85
N ALA A 179 -2.57 -1.65 -6.82
CA ALA A 179 -1.98 -1.86 -8.15
C ALA A 179 -0.45 -2.02 -8.08
N ARG A 180 0.24 -1.22 -7.26
CA ARG A 180 1.70 -1.27 -7.09
C ARG A 180 2.20 -2.59 -6.53
N ILE A 181 1.47 -3.18 -5.57
CA ILE A 181 1.81 -4.47 -4.94
C ILE A 181 1.22 -5.68 -5.66
N GLY A 182 0.48 -5.48 -6.76
CA GLY A 182 -0.12 -6.56 -7.55
C GLY A 182 -1.37 -7.17 -6.92
N ALA A 183 -1.99 -6.53 -5.94
CA ALA A 183 -3.26 -6.96 -5.38
C ALA A 183 -4.40 -6.73 -6.38
N LYS A 184 -5.26 -7.75 -6.56
CA LYS A 184 -6.38 -7.70 -7.51
C LYS A 184 -7.69 -7.48 -6.77
N ALA A 185 -8.56 -6.66 -7.35
CA ALA A 185 -9.90 -6.50 -6.83
C ALA A 185 -10.64 -7.85 -6.85
N LYS A 186 -11.40 -8.12 -5.79
CA LYS A 186 -12.33 -9.24 -5.77
C LYS A 186 -13.43 -8.99 -6.80
N ALA A 187 -13.78 -10.02 -7.56
CA ALA A 187 -14.89 -10.00 -8.51
C ALA A 187 -16.23 -9.89 -7.76
#